data_f8c25d6a05d616de3615dad0fb2b3184
#
_entry.id   f8c25d6a05d616de3615dad0fb2b3184
#
_cell.length_a   1.000
_cell.length_b   1.000
_cell.length_c   1.000
_cell.angle_alpha   90.00
_cell.angle_beta   90.00
_cell.angle_gamma   90.00
#
_symmetry.space_group_name_H-M   'P 1'
#
loop_
_entity.id
_entity.type
_entity.pdbx_description
1 polymer ?
#
loop_
_entity_poly.entity_id
_entity_poly.type
_entity_poly.pdbx_seq_one_letter_code
_entity_poly.pdbx_strand_id
1 'polypeptide(L)'
;MIVPDLNLLIYAYNLGAPHHVQACRWWEDTMNGQETVGLPVAVATGFIRLMTNPKVIQPPMQLADAVAIVKSWVAAPNVVLLQVSSQHWDELARIGWTGPALSDAHLAALAIEHSGTLHSNDNDFQRCPGLRWENPIAGQI
;
A
#
# COMPACT_ATOMS: atom_id res chain seq x y z
N MET A 1 4.86 -11.98 -4.21
CA MET A 1 4.87 -10.91 -3.20
C MET A 1 3.78 -9.92 -3.53
N ILE A 2 2.98 -9.56 -2.53
CA ILE A 2 1.95 -8.52 -2.64
C ILE A 2 2.53 -7.24 -2.04
N VAL A 3 2.50 -6.14 -2.79
CA VAL A 3 2.91 -4.82 -2.30
C VAL A 3 1.64 -3.97 -2.19
N PRO A 4 1.18 -3.68 -0.97
CA PRO A 4 -0.07 -2.91 -0.79
C PRO A 4 0.17 -1.42 -0.96
N ASP A 5 -0.77 -0.75 -1.66
CA ASP A 5 -0.83 0.69 -1.71
C ASP A 5 -1.59 1.23 -0.50
N LEU A 6 -1.27 2.45 -0.13
CA LEU A 6 -1.85 3.13 1.04
C LEU A 6 -3.37 3.26 0.96
N ASN A 7 -3.93 3.54 -0.22
CA ASN A 7 -5.37 3.75 -0.35
C ASN A 7 -6.19 2.54 0.13
N LEU A 8 -5.75 1.33 -0.20
CA LEU A 8 -6.46 0.11 0.22
C LEU A 8 -6.41 -0.09 1.73
N LEU A 9 -5.28 0.23 2.36
CA LEU A 9 -5.13 0.12 3.81
C LEU A 9 -5.99 1.16 4.54
N ILE A 10 -6.05 2.38 4.03
CA ILE A 10 -6.94 3.39 4.59
C ILE A 10 -8.40 2.94 4.50
N TYR A 11 -8.84 2.42 3.34
CA TYR A 11 -10.21 1.91 3.20
C TYR A 11 -10.49 0.77 4.18
N ALA A 12 -9.52 -0.11 4.41
CA ALA A 12 -9.69 -1.26 5.31
C ALA A 12 -9.94 -0.84 6.77
N TYR A 13 -9.46 0.34 7.16
CA TYR A 13 -9.58 0.84 8.53
C TYR A 13 -10.51 2.06 8.67
N ASN A 14 -11.06 2.57 7.57
CA ASN A 14 -11.99 3.70 7.58
C ASN A 14 -13.42 3.19 7.37
N LEU A 15 -14.18 3.10 8.45
CA LEU A 15 -15.57 2.62 8.42
C LEU A 15 -16.47 3.44 7.48
N GLY A 16 -16.15 4.73 7.28
CA GLY A 16 -16.89 5.60 6.40
C GLY A 16 -16.53 5.50 4.92
N ALA A 17 -15.50 4.73 4.56
CA ALA A 17 -15.07 4.62 3.18
C ALA A 17 -16.03 3.75 2.36
N PRO A 18 -16.34 4.14 1.10
CA PRO A 18 -17.25 3.36 0.24
C PRO A 18 -16.75 1.92 -0.01
N HIS A 19 -15.44 1.72 0.00
CA HIS A 19 -14.82 0.42 -0.27
C HIS A 19 -14.40 -0.34 0.99
N HIS A 20 -14.90 0.10 2.17
CA HIS A 20 -14.44 -0.43 3.44
C HIS A 20 -14.58 -1.95 3.55
N VAL A 21 -15.76 -2.49 3.25
CA VAL A 21 -16.02 -3.94 3.42
C VAL A 21 -15.12 -4.77 2.52
N GLN A 22 -14.98 -4.38 1.26
CA GLN A 22 -14.15 -5.09 0.29
C GLN A 22 -12.67 -5.01 0.68
N ALA A 23 -12.22 -3.83 1.11
CA ALA A 23 -10.83 -3.63 1.52
C ALA A 23 -10.49 -4.40 2.81
N CYS A 24 -11.41 -4.43 3.78
CA CYS A 24 -11.25 -5.25 4.98
C CYS A 24 -11.05 -6.72 4.64
N ARG A 25 -11.93 -7.26 3.77
CA ARG A 25 -11.87 -8.66 3.37
C ARG A 25 -10.56 -8.96 2.65
N TRP A 26 -10.18 -8.10 1.71
CA TRP A 26 -8.92 -8.25 0.99
C TRP A 26 -7.72 -8.27 1.95
N TRP A 27 -7.70 -7.34 2.92
CA TRP A 27 -6.56 -7.25 3.84
C TRP A 27 -6.51 -8.44 4.81
N GLU A 28 -7.65 -8.87 5.33
CA GLU A 28 -7.72 -10.06 6.17
C GLU A 28 -7.21 -11.30 5.41
N ASP A 29 -7.68 -11.50 4.19
CA ASP A 29 -7.25 -12.62 3.35
C ASP A 29 -5.75 -12.55 3.05
N THR A 30 -5.24 -11.36 2.77
CA THR A 30 -3.83 -11.14 2.48
C THR A 30 -2.97 -11.45 3.70
N MET A 31 -3.34 -10.94 4.87
CA MET A 31 -2.57 -11.14 6.10
C MET A 31 -2.63 -12.57 6.61
N ASN A 32 -3.71 -13.28 6.36
CA ASN A 32 -3.89 -14.68 6.76
C ASN A 32 -3.40 -15.66 5.69
N GLY A 33 -3.01 -15.17 4.53
CA GLY A 33 -2.52 -15.98 3.43
C GLY A 33 -1.05 -16.39 3.60
N GLN A 34 -0.57 -17.13 2.60
CA GLN A 34 0.80 -17.64 2.60
C GLN A 34 1.74 -16.80 1.74
N GLU A 35 1.19 -15.93 0.89
CA GLU A 35 2.01 -15.09 0.04
C GLU A 35 2.71 -14.00 0.86
N THR A 36 3.97 -13.74 0.55
CA THR A 36 4.72 -12.67 1.20
C THR A 36 4.13 -11.33 0.89
N VAL A 37 3.94 -10.51 1.93
CA VAL A 37 3.53 -9.12 1.83
C VAL A 37 4.78 -8.25 1.97
N GLY A 38 5.10 -7.50 0.93
CA GLY A 38 6.17 -6.51 0.96
C GLY A 38 5.59 -5.14 1.34
N LEU A 39 5.80 -4.73 2.58
CA LEU A 39 5.24 -3.48 3.09
C LEU A 39 6.26 -2.35 2.94
N PRO A 40 5.99 -1.35 2.08
CA PRO A 40 6.86 -0.18 1.98
C PRO A 40 6.79 0.65 3.26
N VAL A 41 7.93 1.15 3.71
CA VAL A 41 7.98 2.04 4.89
C VAL A 41 7.12 3.29 4.67
N ALA A 42 7.15 3.84 3.45
CA ALA A 42 6.33 5.01 3.10
C ALA A 42 4.83 4.74 3.23
N VAL A 43 4.38 3.51 2.94
CA VAL A 43 2.98 3.11 3.11
C VAL A 43 2.64 2.98 4.59
N ALA A 44 3.50 2.36 5.37
CA ALA A 44 3.28 2.23 6.82
C ALA A 44 3.22 3.60 7.52
N THR A 45 4.17 4.49 7.23
CA THR A 45 4.17 5.84 7.81
C THR A 45 3.02 6.68 7.27
N GLY A 46 2.68 6.53 6.00
CA GLY A 46 1.53 7.18 5.39
C GLY A 46 0.21 6.78 6.04
N PHE A 47 0.07 5.51 6.39
CA PHE A 47 -1.09 5.02 7.13
C PHE A 47 -1.23 5.75 8.47
N ILE A 48 -0.16 5.81 9.24
CA ILE A 48 -0.16 6.51 10.53
C ILE A 48 -0.52 7.99 10.34
N ARG A 49 0.10 8.64 9.35
CA ARG A 49 -0.15 10.06 9.07
C ARG A 49 -1.61 10.34 8.72
N LEU A 50 -2.21 9.54 7.84
CA LEU A 50 -3.58 9.77 7.40
C LEU A 50 -4.61 9.38 8.46
N MET A 51 -4.41 8.27 9.17
CA MET A 51 -5.35 7.81 10.20
C MET A 51 -5.40 8.72 11.41
N THR A 52 -4.32 9.44 11.69
CA THR A 52 -4.27 10.41 12.81
C THR A 52 -4.62 11.82 12.40
N ASN A 53 -4.98 12.06 11.14
CA ASN A 53 -5.30 13.38 10.62
C ASN A 53 -6.81 13.63 10.68
N PRO A 54 -7.30 14.57 11.52
CA PRO A 54 -8.74 14.85 11.62
C PRO A 54 -9.36 15.40 10.34
N LYS A 55 -8.56 15.90 9.40
CA LYS A 55 -9.04 16.35 8.09
C LYS A 55 -9.34 15.18 7.16
N VAL A 56 -8.83 13.99 7.47
CA VAL A 56 -9.01 12.79 6.64
C VAL A 56 -10.00 11.82 7.29
N ILE A 57 -9.82 11.58 8.60
CA ILE A 57 -10.63 10.62 9.37
C ILE A 57 -11.29 11.35 10.54
N GLN A 58 -12.61 11.18 10.69
CA GLN A 58 -13.37 11.72 11.80
C GLN A 58 -14.14 10.60 12.53
N PRO A 59 -13.87 10.37 13.83
CA PRO A 59 -12.79 10.95 14.62
C PRO A 59 -11.43 10.38 14.22
N PRO A 60 -10.32 11.13 14.40
CA PRO A 60 -8.99 10.61 14.08
C PRO A 60 -8.59 9.53 15.07
N MET A 61 -7.76 8.62 14.58
CA MET A 61 -7.17 7.58 15.42
C MET A 61 -6.10 8.18 16.33
N GLN A 62 -5.97 7.67 17.56
CA GLN A 62 -4.86 8.04 18.43
C GLN A 62 -3.54 7.51 17.84
N LEU A 63 -2.47 8.28 17.96
CA LEU A 63 -1.16 7.87 17.44
C LEU A 63 -0.75 6.49 17.96
N ALA A 64 -0.93 6.23 19.25
CA ALA A 64 -0.56 4.95 19.84
C ALA A 64 -1.30 3.78 19.18
N ASP A 65 -2.57 3.97 18.81
CA ASP A 65 -3.38 2.93 18.18
C ASP A 65 -2.93 2.69 16.73
N ALA A 66 -2.65 3.76 15.98
CA ALA A 66 -2.15 3.63 14.62
C ALA A 66 -0.79 2.91 14.58
N VAL A 67 0.11 3.26 15.49
CA VAL A 67 1.41 2.61 15.62
C VAL A 67 1.24 1.14 16.01
N ALA A 68 0.32 0.82 16.92
CA ALA A 68 0.06 -0.56 17.33
C ALA A 68 -0.42 -1.42 16.14
N ILE A 69 -1.25 -0.86 15.28
CA ILE A 69 -1.72 -1.56 14.07
C ILE A 69 -0.53 -1.88 13.16
N VAL A 70 0.32 -0.90 12.86
CA VAL A 70 1.50 -1.12 12.01
C VAL A 70 2.45 -2.15 12.64
N LYS A 71 2.63 -2.09 13.97
CA LYS A 71 3.44 -3.10 14.67
C LYS A 71 2.88 -4.50 14.50
N SER A 72 1.54 -4.65 14.52
CA SER A 72 0.91 -5.95 14.31
C SER A 72 1.16 -6.48 12.88
N TRP A 73 1.17 -5.60 11.88
CA TRP A 73 1.50 -6.02 10.51
C TRP A 73 2.94 -6.50 10.43
N VAL A 74 3.87 -5.70 10.94
CA VAL A 74 5.31 -6.00 10.86
C VAL A 74 5.66 -7.28 11.63
N ALA A 75 4.90 -7.61 12.67
CA ALA A 75 5.10 -8.83 13.46
C ALA A 75 4.55 -10.08 12.76
N ALA A 76 3.71 -9.94 11.73
CA ALA A 76 3.14 -11.11 11.04
C ALA A 76 4.23 -11.86 10.27
N PRO A 77 4.18 -13.22 10.27
CA PRO A 77 5.27 -14.01 9.70
C PRO A 77 5.44 -13.89 8.20
N ASN A 78 4.38 -13.47 7.47
CA ASN A 78 4.43 -13.33 6.02
C ASN A 78 4.71 -11.88 5.56
N VAL A 79 4.97 -10.95 6.48
CA VAL A 79 5.23 -9.54 6.15
C VAL A 79 6.73 -9.24 6.26
N VAL A 80 7.25 -8.55 5.24
CA VAL A 80 8.61 -8.00 5.26
C VAL A 80 8.53 -6.51 4.94
N LEU A 81 9.33 -5.70 5.63
CA LEU A 81 9.48 -4.29 5.27
C LEU A 81 10.38 -4.19 4.04
N LEU A 82 9.89 -3.52 3.00
CA LEU A 82 10.64 -3.35 1.78
C LEU A 82 11.66 -2.23 1.90
N GLN A 83 12.88 -2.54 1.50
CA GLN A 83 13.99 -1.61 1.40
C GLN A 83 14.21 -1.24 -0.06
N VAL A 84 14.63 0.01 -0.30
CA VAL A 84 15.04 0.47 -1.63
C VAL A 84 16.31 -0.30 -2.02
N SER A 85 16.30 -0.92 -3.21
CA SER A 85 17.47 -1.61 -3.74
C SER A 85 18.36 -0.66 -4.54
N SER A 86 19.55 -1.13 -4.93
CA SER A 86 20.44 -0.37 -5.79
C SER A 86 19.85 -0.06 -7.17
N GLN A 87 18.83 -0.81 -7.58
CA GLN A 87 18.16 -0.63 -8.88
C GLN A 87 17.05 0.42 -8.85
N HIS A 88 16.71 0.90 -7.67
CA HIS A 88 15.54 1.80 -7.51
C HIS A 88 15.63 3.06 -8.36
N TRP A 89 16.80 3.68 -8.38
CA TRP A 89 17.01 4.94 -9.11
C TRP A 89 16.88 4.76 -10.61
N ASP A 90 17.40 3.64 -11.13
CA ASP A 90 17.25 3.30 -12.55
C ASP A 90 15.78 3.02 -12.90
N GLU A 91 15.05 2.36 -12.02
CA GLU A 91 13.62 2.10 -12.22
C GLU A 91 12.81 3.40 -12.21
N LEU A 92 13.12 4.33 -11.31
CA LEU A 92 12.46 5.65 -11.29
C LEU A 92 12.70 6.38 -12.61
N ALA A 93 13.94 6.38 -13.11
CA ALA A 93 14.28 7.03 -14.37
C ALA A 93 13.54 6.39 -15.55
N ARG A 94 13.44 5.06 -15.55
CA ARG A 94 12.75 4.30 -16.60
C ARG A 94 11.25 4.57 -16.59
N ILE A 95 10.61 4.62 -15.44
CA ILE A 95 9.18 4.92 -15.29
C ILE A 95 8.89 6.34 -15.79
N GLY A 96 9.77 7.30 -15.49
CA GLY A 96 9.73 8.63 -16.05
C GLY A 96 8.63 9.54 -15.54
N TRP A 97 7.95 9.19 -14.44
CA TRP A 97 6.95 10.04 -13.83
C TRP A 97 7.63 11.10 -12.95
N THR A 98 7.15 12.34 -13.04
CA THR A 98 7.80 13.48 -12.38
C THR A 98 6.81 14.24 -11.50
N GLY A 99 7.36 15.10 -10.64
CA GLY A 99 6.58 15.99 -9.79
C GLY A 99 5.66 15.22 -8.85
N PRO A 100 4.37 15.55 -8.80
CA PRO A 100 3.42 14.91 -7.88
C PRO A 100 3.27 13.40 -8.10
N ALA A 101 3.53 12.91 -9.30
CA ALA A 101 3.45 11.49 -9.62
C ALA A 101 4.66 10.69 -9.13
N LEU A 102 5.68 11.34 -8.57
CA LEU A 102 6.89 10.66 -8.12
C LEU A 102 6.61 9.70 -6.95
N SER A 103 5.67 10.03 -6.07
CA SER A 103 5.28 9.13 -4.98
C SER A 103 4.76 7.80 -5.50
N ASP A 104 3.94 7.84 -6.55
CA ASP A 104 3.42 6.64 -7.20
C ASP A 104 4.53 5.89 -7.95
N ALA A 105 5.43 6.61 -8.59
CA ALA A 105 6.58 6.00 -9.26
C ALA A 105 7.50 5.29 -8.25
N HIS A 106 7.69 5.87 -7.07
CA HIS A 106 8.46 5.24 -5.99
C HIS A 106 7.85 3.90 -5.58
N LEU A 107 6.54 3.87 -5.39
CA LEU A 107 5.82 2.66 -5.01
C LEU A 107 5.89 1.60 -6.12
N ALA A 108 5.68 2.02 -7.36
CA ALA A 108 5.79 1.14 -8.52
C ALA A 108 7.20 0.56 -8.66
N ALA A 109 8.23 1.39 -8.48
CA ALA A 109 9.62 0.95 -8.55
C ALA A 109 9.94 -0.09 -7.47
N LEU A 110 9.45 0.12 -6.24
CA LEU A 110 9.61 -0.88 -5.17
C LEU A 110 9.00 -2.23 -5.56
N ALA A 111 7.78 -2.22 -6.12
CA ALA A 111 7.15 -3.46 -6.55
C ALA A 111 7.96 -4.15 -7.66
N ILE A 112 8.43 -3.38 -8.65
CA ILE A 112 9.20 -3.91 -9.78
C ILE A 112 10.51 -4.52 -9.29
N GLU A 113 11.29 -3.77 -8.51
CA GLU A 113 12.63 -4.21 -8.08
C GLU A 113 12.60 -5.42 -7.16
N HIS A 114 11.50 -5.66 -6.46
CA HIS A 114 11.30 -6.84 -5.62
C HIS A 114 10.47 -7.93 -6.29
N SER A 115 10.17 -7.79 -7.57
CA SER A 115 9.36 -8.74 -8.36
C SER A 115 7.99 -8.99 -7.74
N GLY A 116 7.41 -7.94 -7.14
CA GLY A 116 6.10 -8.00 -6.51
C GLY A 116 4.99 -7.55 -7.45
N THR A 117 3.76 -7.78 -7.00
CA THR A 117 2.55 -7.24 -7.63
C THR A 117 1.99 -6.13 -6.74
N LEU A 118 1.84 -4.95 -7.30
CA LEU A 118 1.25 -3.82 -6.60
C LEU A 118 -0.27 -4.01 -6.53
N HIS A 119 -0.83 -3.99 -5.33
CA HIS A 119 -2.28 -3.96 -5.12
C HIS A 119 -2.69 -2.53 -4.81
N SER A 120 -3.51 -1.94 -5.66
CA SER A 120 -3.96 -0.55 -5.53
C SER A 120 -5.30 -0.36 -6.22
N ASN A 121 -6.11 0.55 -5.67
CA ASN A 121 -7.36 0.98 -6.30
C ASN A 121 -7.14 2.09 -7.34
N ASP A 122 -5.91 2.51 -7.56
CA ASP A 122 -5.58 3.58 -8.51
C ASP A 122 -5.28 2.99 -9.89
N ASN A 123 -6.20 3.24 -10.84
CA ASN A 123 -6.08 2.74 -12.21
C ASN A 123 -4.91 3.37 -13.00
N ASP A 124 -4.34 4.48 -12.53
CA ASP A 124 -3.22 5.11 -13.20
C ASP A 124 -1.99 4.19 -13.27
N PHE A 125 -1.88 3.23 -12.36
CA PHE A 125 -0.79 2.25 -12.38
C PHE A 125 -0.81 1.33 -13.60
N GLN A 126 -1.94 1.19 -14.31
CA GLN A 126 -1.99 0.46 -15.58
C GLN A 126 -0.98 0.96 -16.59
N ARG A 127 -0.67 2.25 -16.55
CA ARG A 127 0.22 2.89 -17.51
C ARG A 127 1.69 2.78 -17.15
N CYS A 128 2.00 2.19 -15.98
CA CYS A 128 3.38 2.08 -15.53
C CYS A 128 4.10 0.94 -16.24
N PRO A 129 5.15 1.25 -17.03
CA PRO A 129 5.83 0.20 -17.79
C PRO A 129 6.55 -0.79 -16.89
N GLY A 130 6.31 -2.08 -17.12
CA GLY A 130 6.97 -3.16 -16.40
C GLY A 130 6.34 -3.50 -15.06
N LEU A 131 5.31 -2.77 -14.62
CA LEU A 131 4.65 -3.02 -13.35
C LEU A 131 3.59 -4.12 -13.48
N ARG A 132 3.61 -5.08 -12.56
CA ARG A 132 2.46 -5.95 -12.32
C ARG A 132 1.56 -5.26 -11.31
N TRP A 133 0.32 -4.99 -11.71
CA TRP A 133 -0.66 -4.28 -10.91
C TRP A 133 -1.99 -5.01 -10.92
N GLU A 134 -2.62 -5.06 -9.76
CA GLU A 134 -3.97 -5.56 -9.59
C GLU A 134 -4.77 -4.61 -8.71
N ASN A 135 -6.05 -4.46 -9.02
CA ASN A 135 -7.00 -3.82 -8.13
C ASN A 135 -7.85 -4.93 -7.48
N PRO A 136 -7.55 -5.31 -6.22
CA PRO A 136 -8.20 -6.45 -5.60
C PRO A 136 -9.67 -6.21 -5.22
N ILE A 137 -10.12 -4.95 -5.28
CA ILE A 137 -11.51 -4.58 -4.97
C ILE A 137 -12.29 -4.13 -6.22
N ALA A 138 -11.68 -4.18 -7.40
CA ALA A 138 -12.35 -3.81 -8.65
C ALA A 138 -13.48 -4.79 -8.96
N GLY A 139 -14.63 -4.26 -9.42
CA GLY A 139 -15.77 -5.08 -9.80
C GLY A 139 -16.53 -5.71 -8.64
N GLN A 140 -16.17 -5.43 -7.41
CA GLN A 140 -16.90 -5.86 -6.22
C GLN A 140 -18.00 -4.84 -5.91
N ILE A 141 -19.19 -5.33 -5.76
CA ILE A 141 -20.38 -4.50 -5.50
C ILE A 141 -20.84 -4.71 -4.06
#